data_df6f139b5b3ccafbd8977242aef5ee05
#
_entry.id   df6f139b5b3ccafbd8977242aef5ee05
#
_cell.length_a   1.000
_cell.length_b   1.000
_cell.length_c   1.000
_cell.angle_alpha   90.00
_cell.angle_beta   90.00
_cell.angle_gamma   90.00
#
_symmetry.space_group_name_H-M   'P 1'
#
loop_
_entity.id
_entity.type
_entity.pdbx_description
1 polymer ?
#
loop_
_entity_poly.entity_id
_entity_poly.type
_entity_poly.pdbx_seq_one_letter_code
_entity_poly.pdbx_strand_id
1 'polypeptide(L)'
;MSTRWILLLHTLIGTAAAAFGSAAFNQLMEIEDDARMKRTADRPLPSRRMGVVKGFAIGWGLAAFGVIHLAAKVSAVAAVLAAITIATYVFVYTPMKKWHSTNTWVGAIPGAIPPLIGWVGAGGAWEAWGGWFLFALLFFWQLPHFVAISWLCREDYEEAGYQMWSNGDVSGGK
;
A
#
# COMPACT_ATOMS: atom_id res chain seq x y z
N MET A 1 32.01 -2.39 -3.00
CA MET A 1 30.79 -1.74 -2.49
C MET A 1 30.70 -2.04 -1.00
N SER A 2 30.50 -1.06 -0.12
CA SER A 2 30.41 -1.36 1.32
C SER A 2 29.18 -2.22 1.61
N THR A 3 29.24 -3.07 2.63
CA THR A 3 28.13 -3.95 3.07
C THR A 3 26.84 -3.18 3.29
N ARG A 4 26.92 -1.93 3.73
CA ARG A 4 25.74 -1.05 3.96
C ARG A 4 24.98 -0.72 2.67
N TRP A 5 25.66 -0.48 1.55
CA TRP A 5 25.01 -0.20 0.27
C TRP A 5 24.32 -1.44 -0.31
N ILE A 6 24.93 -2.61 -0.12
CA ILE A 6 24.34 -3.88 -0.55
C ILE A 6 23.05 -4.14 0.24
N LEU A 7 23.07 -3.94 1.55
CA LEU A 7 21.90 -4.11 2.41
C LEU A 7 20.79 -3.12 2.07
N LEU A 8 21.12 -1.87 1.78
CA LEU A 8 20.15 -0.87 1.30
C LEU A 8 19.48 -1.33 0.01
N LEU A 9 20.25 -1.82 -0.97
CA LEU A 9 19.70 -2.32 -2.23
C LEU A 9 18.75 -3.50 -2.01
N HIS A 10 19.12 -4.47 -1.18
CA HIS A 10 18.23 -5.59 -0.85
C HIS A 10 16.96 -5.13 -0.15
N THR A 11 17.05 -4.18 0.76
CA THR A 11 15.89 -3.61 1.45
C THR A 11 14.95 -2.93 0.46
N LEU A 12 15.48 -2.09 -0.44
CA LEU A 12 14.69 -1.40 -1.46
C LEU A 12 14.05 -2.38 -2.45
N ILE A 13 14.79 -3.36 -2.97
CA ILE A 13 14.27 -4.35 -3.92
C ILE A 13 13.14 -5.15 -3.29
N GLY A 14 13.35 -5.69 -2.09
CA GLY A 14 12.35 -6.50 -1.41
C GLY A 14 11.10 -5.71 -1.04
N THR A 15 11.27 -4.49 -0.51
CA THR A 15 10.14 -3.62 -0.15
C THR A 15 9.36 -3.19 -1.40
N ALA A 16 10.04 -2.80 -2.47
CA ALA A 16 9.39 -2.41 -3.73
C ALA A 16 8.63 -3.59 -4.35
N ALA A 17 9.20 -4.79 -4.37
CA ALA A 17 8.52 -5.98 -4.88
C ALA A 17 7.25 -6.29 -4.06
N ALA A 18 7.33 -6.25 -2.72
CA ALA A 18 6.17 -6.44 -1.84
C ALA A 18 5.08 -5.38 -2.11
N ALA A 19 5.46 -4.12 -2.28
CA ALA A 19 4.55 -3.02 -2.58
C ALA A 19 3.87 -3.19 -3.96
N PHE A 20 4.61 -3.55 -4.99
CA PHE A 20 4.05 -3.83 -6.33
C PHE A 20 3.13 -5.06 -6.31
N GLY A 21 3.48 -6.10 -5.56
CA GLY A 21 2.60 -7.25 -5.33
C GLY A 21 1.29 -6.85 -4.69
N SER A 22 1.33 -6.03 -3.63
CA SER A 22 0.13 -5.47 -2.98
C SER A 22 -0.73 -4.64 -3.94
N ALA A 23 -0.09 -3.79 -4.75
CA ALA A 23 -0.79 -2.98 -5.73
C ALA A 23 -1.47 -3.82 -6.83
N ALA A 24 -0.85 -4.93 -7.25
CA ALA A 24 -1.45 -5.86 -8.20
C ALA A 24 -2.67 -6.56 -7.60
N PHE A 25 -2.61 -7.01 -6.34
CA PHE A 25 -3.76 -7.58 -5.64
C PHE A 25 -4.88 -6.55 -5.44
N ASN A 26 -4.55 -5.30 -5.10
CA ASN A 26 -5.54 -4.25 -5.02
C ASN A 26 -6.28 -4.06 -6.35
N GLN A 27 -5.56 -3.96 -7.49
CA GLN A 27 -6.20 -3.88 -8.80
C GLN A 27 -7.06 -5.10 -9.14
N LEU A 28 -6.68 -6.31 -8.69
CA LEU A 28 -7.49 -7.52 -8.88
C LEU A 28 -8.81 -7.46 -8.11
N MET A 29 -8.80 -6.92 -6.91
CA MET A 29 -9.99 -6.81 -6.09
C MET A 29 -10.92 -5.68 -6.54
N GLU A 30 -10.40 -4.66 -7.20
CA GLU A 30 -11.10 -3.43 -7.57
C GLU A 30 -11.32 -3.30 -9.10
N ILE A 31 -11.26 -4.40 -9.89
CA ILE A 31 -11.37 -4.35 -11.36
C ILE A 31 -12.63 -3.59 -11.80
N GLU A 32 -13.78 -3.91 -11.22
CA GLU A 32 -15.06 -3.31 -11.60
C GLU A 32 -15.18 -1.86 -11.11
N ASP A 33 -14.66 -1.56 -9.94
CA ASP A 33 -14.68 -0.22 -9.36
C ASP A 33 -13.71 0.71 -10.11
N ASP A 34 -12.50 0.21 -10.38
CA ASP A 34 -11.49 0.92 -11.18
C ASP A 34 -11.99 1.22 -12.60
N ALA A 35 -12.82 0.36 -13.19
CA ALA A 35 -13.38 0.58 -14.51
C ALA A 35 -14.41 1.72 -14.56
N ARG A 36 -15.02 2.07 -13.42
CA ARG A 36 -15.98 3.19 -13.31
C ARG A 36 -15.29 4.54 -13.12
N MET A 37 -14.09 4.55 -12.54
CA MET A 37 -13.34 5.76 -12.25
C MET A 37 -12.50 6.20 -13.45
N LYS A 38 -12.64 7.45 -13.91
CA LYS A 38 -11.88 8.00 -15.06
C LYS A 38 -10.37 7.84 -14.88
N ARG A 39 -9.88 8.04 -13.67
CA ARG A 39 -8.46 7.96 -13.33
C ARG A 39 -7.87 6.55 -13.44
N THR A 40 -8.66 5.50 -13.28
CA THR A 40 -8.19 4.12 -13.15
C THR A 40 -8.72 3.18 -14.23
N ALA A 41 -9.69 3.59 -15.03
CA ALA A 41 -10.28 2.80 -16.11
C ALA A 41 -9.24 2.26 -17.12
N ASP A 42 -8.18 3.03 -17.36
CA ASP A 42 -7.09 2.63 -18.27
C ASP A 42 -6.04 1.71 -17.66
N ARG A 43 -6.18 1.31 -16.39
CA ARG A 43 -5.27 0.32 -15.79
C ARG A 43 -5.33 -1.02 -16.54
N PRO A 44 -4.25 -1.83 -16.52
CA PRO A 44 -4.19 -3.06 -17.33
C PRO A 44 -5.32 -4.07 -17.09
N LEU A 45 -5.81 -4.20 -15.86
CA LEU A 45 -6.87 -5.14 -15.51
C LEU A 45 -8.27 -4.58 -15.84
N PRO A 46 -8.68 -3.37 -15.40
CA PRO A 46 -9.96 -2.77 -15.78
C PRO A 46 -10.16 -2.64 -17.29
N SER A 47 -9.13 -2.21 -18.01
CA SER A 47 -9.14 -2.06 -19.48
C SER A 47 -9.04 -3.39 -20.24
N ARG A 48 -8.98 -4.54 -19.54
CA ARG A 48 -8.83 -5.88 -20.11
C ARG A 48 -7.57 -6.09 -20.96
N ARG A 49 -6.56 -5.19 -20.88
CA ARG A 49 -5.25 -5.40 -21.52
C ARG A 49 -4.44 -6.50 -20.84
N MET A 50 -4.80 -6.87 -19.62
CA MET A 50 -4.23 -7.99 -18.88
C MET A 50 -5.33 -8.88 -18.34
N GLY A 51 -5.19 -10.19 -18.52
CA GLY A 51 -6.12 -11.16 -17.93
C GLY A 51 -5.90 -11.33 -16.42
N VAL A 52 -6.98 -11.65 -15.69
CA VAL A 52 -7.00 -11.83 -14.22
C VAL A 52 -5.95 -12.84 -13.75
N VAL A 53 -5.81 -13.99 -14.43
CA VAL A 53 -4.84 -15.02 -14.07
C VAL A 53 -3.40 -14.51 -14.15
N LYS A 54 -3.08 -13.75 -15.21
CA LYS A 54 -1.75 -13.14 -15.37
C LYS A 54 -1.50 -12.08 -14.27
N GLY A 55 -2.50 -11.24 -13.99
CA GLY A 55 -2.43 -10.25 -12.90
C GLY A 55 -2.20 -10.90 -11.55
N PHE A 56 -2.92 -11.99 -11.25
CA PHE A 56 -2.75 -12.78 -10.02
C PHE A 56 -1.34 -13.38 -9.92
N ALA A 57 -0.85 -14.02 -10.99
CA ALA A 57 0.48 -14.63 -11.00
C ALA A 57 1.59 -13.58 -10.76
N ILE A 58 1.49 -12.40 -11.38
CA ILE A 58 2.41 -11.29 -11.17
C ILE A 58 2.34 -10.79 -9.72
N GLY A 59 1.13 -10.53 -9.21
CA GLY A 59 0.93 -10.06 -7.85
C GLY A 59 1.48 -11.01 -6.81
N TRP A 60 1.16 -12.31 -6.96
CA TRP A 60 1.65 -13.35 -6.07
C TRP A 60 3.17 -13.52 -6.16
N GLY A 61 3.72 -13.57 -7.37
CA GLY A 61 5.17 -13.71 -7.58
C GLY A 61 5.96 -12.56 -6.98
N LEU A 62 5.51 -11.30 -7.17
CA LEU A 62 6.14 -10.12 -6.60
C LEU A 62 6.01 -10.07 -5.07
N ALA A 63 4.84 -10.37 -4.52
CA ALA A 63 4.62 -10.38 -3.07
C ALA A 63 5.49 -11.46 -2.39
N ALA A 64 5.46 -12.70 -2.91
CA ALA A 64 6.25 -13.79 -2.41
C ALA A 64 7.75 -13.51 -2.53
N PHE A 65 8.21 -13.03 -3.70
CA PHE A 65 9.60 -12.65 -3.90
C PHE A 65 10.01 -11.56 -2.90
N GLY A 66 9.21 -10.50 -2.72
CA GLY A 66 9.52 -9.40 -1.81
C GLY A 66 9.72 -9.89 -0.37
N VAL A 67 8.78 -10.68 0.16
CA VAL A 67 8.84 -11.22 1.52
C VAL A 67 10.02 -12.19 1.69
N ILE A 68 10.19 -13.14 0.77
CA ILE A 68 11.29 -14.12 0.82
C ILE A 68 12.64 -13.42 0.69
N HIS A 69 12.77 -12.45 -0.22
CA HIS A 69 13.99 -11.69 -0.42
C HIS A 69 14.38 -10.89 0.84
N LEU A 70 13.41 -10.22 1.49
CA LEU A 70 13.65 -9.52 2.76
C LEU A 70 14.09 -10.50 3.87
N ALA A 71 13.44 -11.66 3.97
CA ALA A 71 13.82 -12.68 4.95
C ALA A 71 15.26 -13.18 4.73
N ALA A 72 15.62 -13.47 3.48
CA ALA A 72 16.89 -14.06 3.13
C ALA A 72 18.08 -13.09 3.11
N LYS A 73 17.84 -11.80 2.79
CA LYS A 73 18.88 -10.81 2.52
C LYS A 73 18.92 -9.63 3.49
N VAL A 74 17.88 -9.43 4.28
CA VAL A 74 17.79 -8.31 5.23
C VAL A 74 17.56 -8.85 6.65
N SER A 75 16.33 -9.22 6.99
CA SER A 75 16.01 -9.82 8.28
C SER A 75 14.61 -10.44 8.29
N ALA A 76 14.36 -11.37 9.20
CA ALA A 76 13.03 -11.92 9.42
C ALA A 76 12.00 -10.84 9.83
N VAL A 77 12.42 -9.85 10.61
CA VAL A 77 11.54 -8.75 11.04
C VAL A 77 11.11 -7.90 9.85
N ALA A 78 12.02 -7.56 8.93
CA ALA A 78 11.69 -6.84 7.71
C ALA A 78 10.68 -7.59 6.84
N ALA A 79 10.84 -8.91 6.73
CA ALA A 79 9.92 -9.78 5.99
C ALA A 79 8.53 -9.84 6.64
N VAL A 80 8.45 -9.96 7.97
CA VAL A 80 7.17 -9.95 8.71
C VAL A 80 6.47 -8.62 8.55
N LEU A 81 7.17 -7.49 8.65
CA LEU A 81 6.61 -6.17 8.43
C LEU A 81 6.06 -6.01 7.01
N ALA A 82 6.76 -6.51 5.99
CA ALA A 82 6.27 -6.51 4.62
C ALA A 82 5.03 -7.40 4.45
N ALA A 83 5.00 -8.58 5.06
CA ALA A 83 3.84 -9.46 5.03
C ALA A 83 2.62 -8.83 5.72
N ILE A 84 2.80 -8.16 6.88
CA ILE A 84 1.77 -7.39 7.56
C ILE A 84 1.26 -6.27 6.67
N THR A 85 2.15 -5.55 5.98
CA THR A 85 1.78 -4.50 5.03
C THR A 85 0.87 -5.05 3.93
N ILE A 86 1.26 -6.16 3.28
CA ILE A 86 0.47 -6.81 2.23
C ILE A 86 -0.90 -7.22 2.78
N ALA A 87 -0.91 -7.92 3.91
CA ALA A 87 -2.15 -8.45 4.51
C ALA A 87 -3.12 -7.31 4.90
N THR A 88 -2.63 -6.29 5.59
CA THR A 88 -3.45 -5.16 6.01
C THR A 88 -3.98 -4.37 4.81
N TYR A 89 -3.13 -4.12 3.82
CA TYR A 89 -3.51 -3.37 2.63
C TYR A 89 -4.55 -4.11 1.78
N VAL A 90 -4.30 -5.40 1.50
CA VAL A 90 -5.14 -6.18 0.59
C VAL A 90 -6.43 -6.64 1.27
N PHE A 91 -6.34 -7.24 2.47
CA PHE A 91 -7.49 -7.91 3.08
C PHE A 91 -8.29 -7.04 4.07
N VAL A 92 -7.73 -5.92 4.53
CA VAL A 92 -8.43 -5.02 5.47
C VAL A 92 -8.78 -3.71 4.80
N TYR A 93 -7.77 -2.95 4.36
CA TYR A 93 -7.99 -1.62 3.80
C TYR A 93 -8.82 -1.65 2.51
N THR A 94 -8.47 -2.50 1.54
CA THR A 94 -9.16 -2.54 0.23
C THR A 94 -10.66 -2.82 0.37
N PRO A 95 -11.12 -3.83 1.11
CA PRO A 95 -12.55 -4.03 1.33
C PRO A 95 -13.24 -2.89 2.10
N MET A 96 -12.54 -2.31 3.09
CA MET A 96 -13.11 -1.24 3.91
C MET A 96 -13.49 0.02 3.14
N LYS A 97 -12.91 0.27 1.98
CA LYS A 97 -13.28 1.41 1.12
C LYS A 97 -14.76 1.45 0.79
N LYS A 98 -15.41 0.30 0.72
CA LYS A 98 -16.86 0.18 0.42
C LYS A 98 -17.76 0.28 1.66
N TRP A 99 -17.19 0.14 2.85
CA TRP A 99 -18.00 -0.02 4.05
C TRP A 99 -17.99 1.19 4.97
N HIS A 100 -16.86 1.84 5.11
CA HIS A 100 -16.74 2.92 6.10
C HIS A 100 -15.60 3.89 5.79
N SER A 101 -15.82 5.18 6.02
CA SER A 101 -14.84 6.26 5.80
C SER A 101 -13.58 6.15 6.68
N THR A 102 -13.60 5.37 7.76
CA THR A 102 -12.40 5.07 8.57
C THR A 102 -11.36 4.25 7.82
N ASN A 103 -11.65 3.77 6.59
CA ASN A 103 -10.66 3.15 5.72
C ASN A 103 -9.38 3.99 5.57
N THR A 104 -9.50 5.33 5.61
CA THR A 104 -8.36 6.26 5.55
C THR A 104 -7.35 6.02 6.68
N TRP A 105 -7.84 5.84 7.92
CA TRP A 105 -6.99 5.55 9.07
C TRP A 105 -6.33 4.18 8.97
N VAL A 106 -7.11 3.18 8.57
CA VAL A 106 -6.61 1.81 8.38
C VAL A 106 -5.59 1.76 7.25
N GLY A 107 -5.84 2.47 6.15
CA GLY A 107 -4.92 2.55 5.01
C GLY A 107 -3.61 3.28 5.34
N ALA A 108 -3.61 4.17 6.33
CA ALA A 108 -2.40 4.83 6.79
C ALA A 108 -1.43 3.87 7.50
N ILE A 109 -1.91 2.75 8.09
CA ILE A 109 -1.06 1.76 8.74
C ILE A 109 -0.09 1.10 7.74
N PRO A 110 -0.54 0.38 6.70
CA PRO A 110 0.36 -0.23 5.73
C PRO A 110 1.22 0.80 4.99
N GLY A 111 0.71 2.02 4.79
CA GLY A 111 1.47 3.11 4.18
C GLY A 111 2.63 3.62 5.05
N ALA A 112 2.55 3.47 6.38
CA ALA A 112 3.58 3.92 7.33
C ALA A 112 4.60 2.83 7.70
N ILE A 113 4.39 1.56 7.35
CA ILE A 113 5.32 0.47 7.66
C ILE A 113 6.64 0.53 6.84
N PRO A 114 6.68 0.94 5.57
CA PRO A 114 7.92 0.94 4.78
C PRO A 114 9.11 1.67 5.41
N PRO A 115 8.99 2.84 6.05
CA PRO A 115 10.09 3.45 6.82
C PRO A 115 10.61 2.57 7.96
N LEU A 116 9.72 1.83 8.62
CA LEU A 116 10.11 0.90 9.68
C LEU A 116 10.88 -0.31 9.11
N ILE A 117 10.52 -0.80 7.91
CA ILE A 117 11.30 -1.79 7.17
C ILE A 117 12.70 -1.24 6.84
N GLY A 118 12.76 0.02 6.39
CA GLY A 118 14.02 0.71 6.13
C GLY A 118 14.90 0.86 7.37
N TRP A 119 14.30 1.21 8.52
CA TRP A 119 14.99 1.30 9.81
C TRP A 119 15.63 -0.04 10.22
N VAL A 120 14.85 -1.11 10.17
CA VAL A 120 15.34 -2.47 10.48
C VAL A 120 16.39 -2.92 9.45
N GLY A 121 16.19 -2.59 8.18
CA GLY A 121 17.14 -2.84 7.10
C GLY A 121 18.45 -2.09 7.25
N ALA A 122 18.47 -0.97 7.94
CA ALA A 122 19.69 -0.24 8.29
C ALA A 122 20.40 -0.79 9.54
N GLY A 123 19.84 -1.84 10.17
CA GLY A 123 20.37 -2.43 11.40
C GLY A 123 19.79 -1.87 12.68
N GLY A 124 18.74 -1.04 12.59
CA GLY A 124 18.02 -0.54 13.75
C GLY A 124 17.19 -1.64 14.42
N ALA A 125 17.17 -1.68 15.76
CA ALA A 125 16.30 -2.59 16.49
C ALA A 125 14.82 -2.19 16.26
N TRP A 126 13.95 -3.16 16.04
CA TRP A 126 12.53 -2.89 15.75
C TRP A 126 11.78 -2.29 16.94
N GLU A 127 12.25 -2.55 18.16
CA GLU A 127 11.73 -1.97 19.41
C GLU A 127 12.21 -0.53 19.63
N ALA A 128 13.24 -0.08 18.89
CA ALA A 128 13.84 1.21 19.11
C ALA A 128 12.88 2.35 18.69
N TRP A 129 12.81 3.38 19.53
CA TRP A 129 11.94 4.53 19.32
C TRP A 129 12.11 5.22 17.96
N GLY A 130 13.32 5.23 17.39
CA GLY A 130 13.58 5.88 16.11
C GLY A 130 12.79 5.30 14.94
N GLY A 131 12.64 3.98 14.87
CA GLY A 131 11.81 3.32 13.84
C GLY A 131 10.33 3.67 13.97
N TRP A 132 9.80 3.65 15.19
CA TRP A 132 8.42 4.02 15.48
C TRP A 132 8.14 5.51 15.31
N PHE A 133 9.12 6.36 15.53
CA PHE A 133 9.03 7.79 15.21
C PHE A 133 8.85 8.00 13.68
N LEU A 134 9.62 7.32 12.86
CA LEU A 134 9.47 7.38 11.39
C LEU A 134 8.11 6.85 10.93
N PHE A 135 7.64 5.75 11.54
CA PHE A 135 6.28 5.23 11.31
C PHE A 135 5.23 6.29 11.65
N ALA A 136 5.28 6.86 12.85
CA ALA A 136 4.32 7.86 13.32
C ALA A 136 4.33 9.11 12.44
N LEU A 137 5.53 9.59 12.07
CA LEU A 137 5.70 10.74 11.19
C LEU A 137 4.95 10.52 9.85
N LEU A 138 5.17 9.38 9.21
CA LEU A 138 4.52 9.10 7.93
C LEU A 138 3.04 8.78 8.11
N PHE A 139 2.65 8.10 9.19
CA PHE A 139 1.25 7.83 9.51
C PHE A 139 0.43 9.13 9.60
N PHE A 140 0.88 10.10 10.38
CA PHE A 140 0.17 11.37 10.53
C PHE A 140 0.28 12.26 9.29
N TRP A 141 1.40 12.23 8.57
CA TRP A 141 1.57 12.99 7.34
C TRP A 141 0.60 12.56 6.24
N GLN A 142 0.36 11.27 6.10
CA GLN A 142 -0.52 10.77 5.03
C GLN A 142 -2.02 11.00 5.30
N LEU A 143 -2.45 11.25 6.54
CA LEU A 143 -3.87 11.48 6.82
C LEU A 143 -4.42 12.72 6.10
N PRO A 144 -3.85 13.93 6.26
CA PRO A 144 -4.33 15.09 5.50
C PRO A 144 -4.14 14.91 3.98
N HIS A 145 -3.10 14.21 3.55
CA HIS A 145 -2.89 13.90 2.15
C HIS A 145 -4.01 13.03 1.57
N PHE A 146 -4.41 11.98 2.27
CA PHE A 146 -5.52 11.11 1.85
C PHE A 146 -6.86 11.85 1.85
N VAL A 147 -7.12 12.72 2.83
CA VAL A 147 -8.30 13.56 2.84
C VAL A 147 -8.32 14.48 1.63
N ALA A 148 -7.20 15.13 1.31
CA ALA A 148 -7.07 16.01 0.14
C ALA A 148 -7.29 15.25 -1.19
N ILE A 149 -6.70 14.06 -1.34
CA ILE A 149 -6.91 13.21 -2.52
C ILE A 149 -8.37 12.75 -2.59
N SER A 150 -8.95 12.36 -1.46
CA SER A 150 -10.35 11.94 -1.38
C SER A 150 -11.28 13.04 -1.89
N TRP A 151 -11.03 14.29 -1.49
CA TRP A 151 -11.81 15.42 -1.94
C TRP A 151 -11.58 15.75 -3.43
N LEU A 152 -10.33 15.69 -3.89
CA LEU A 152 -9.97 15.94 -5.28
C LEU A 152 -10.60 14.93 -6.25
N CYS A 153 -10.68 13.66 -5.83
CA CYS A 153 -11.22 12.54 -6.60
C CYS A 153 -12.64 12.12 -6.16
N ARG A 154 -13.41 13.03 -5.48
CA ARG A 154 -14.68 12.67 -4.86
C ARG A 154 -15.70 12.10 -5.83
N GLU A 155 -15.79 12.66 -7.03
CA GLU A 155 -16.72 12.21 -8.08
C GLU A 155 -16.41 10.77 -8.50
N ASP A 156 -15.14 10.46 -8.77
CA ASP A 156 -14.70 9.11 -9.11
C ASP A 156 -15.01 8.10 -7.98
N TYR A 157 -14.78 8.51 -6.72
CA TYR A 157 -15.04 7.64 -5.57
C TYR A 157 -16.52 7.41 -5.32
N GLU A 158 -17.36 8.41 -5.55
CA GLU A 158 -18.83 8.29 -5.47
C GLU A 158 -19.36 7.37 -6.58
N GLU A 159 -18.88 7.51 -7.83
CA GLU A 159 -19.23 6.63 -8.94
C GLU A 159 -18.82 5.16 -8.69
N ALA A 160 -17.69 4.94 -8.01
CA ALA A 160 -17.24 3.61 -7.61
C ALA A 160 -17.97 3.06 -6.36
N GLY A 161 -18.76 3.87 -5.67
CA GLY A 161 -19.48 3.49 -4.44
C GLY A 161 -18.59 3.42 -3.20
N TYR A 162 -17.44 4.09 -3.20
CA TYR A 162 -16.53 4.13 -2.06
C TYR A 162 -17.03 5.08 -0.97
N GLN A 163 -16.88 4.66 0.29
CA GLN A 163 -17.23 5.46 1.47
C GLN A 163 -16.00 6.28 1.90
N MET A 164 -15.90 7.51 1.38
CA MET A 164 -14.80 8.42 1.69
C MET A 164 -15.27 9.57 2.57
N TRP A 165 -14.33 10.25 3.23
CA TRP A 165 -14.64 11.45 4.04
C TRP A 165 -15.25 12.59 3.22
N SER A 166 -14.92 12.64 1.93
CA SER A 166 -15.38 13.66 1.00
C SER A 166 -16.77 13.41 0.42
N ASN A 167 -17.41 12.27 0.69
CA ASN A 167 -18.71 11.96 0.11
C ASN A 167 -19.75 13.03 0.50
N GLY A 168 -20.42 13.59 -0.52
CA GLY A 168 -21.40 14.65 -0.37
C GLY A 168 -20.83 16.01 0.08
N ASP A 169 -19.53 16.19 0.13
CA ASP A 169 -18.89 17.47 0.41
C ASP A 169 -18.60 18.24 -0.88
N VAL A 170 -19.44 19.21 -1.20
CA VAL A 170 -19.27 20.07 -2.40
C VAL A 170 -18.32 21.24 -2.12
N SER A 171 -18.15 21.61 -0.85
CA SER A 171 -17.45 22.84 -0.45
C SER A 171 -16.01 22.62 0.05
N GLY A 172 -15.64 21.38 0.39
CA GLY A 172 -14.37 21.08 1.06
C GLY A 172 -14.34 21.50 2.54
N GLY A 173 -15.50 21.69 3.15
CA GLY A 173 -15.65 22.20 4.52
C GLY A 173 -15.95 21.16 5.60
N LYS A 174 -15.95 19.85 5.26
CA LYS A 174 -16.15 18.75 6.22
C LYS A 174 -14.90 18.35 6.94
#